data_c4339c4a25ddc275cb9836a9897fb455
#
_entry.id   c4339c4a25ddc275cb9836a9897fb455
#
_cell.length_a   1.000
_cell.length_b   1.000
_cell.length_c   1.000
_cell.angle_alpha   90.00
_cell.angle_beta   90.00
_cell.angle_gamma   90.00
#
_symmetry.space_group_name_H-M   'P 1'
#
loop_
_entity.id
_entity.type
_entity.pdbx_description
1 polymer ?
#
loop_
_entity_poly.entity_id
_entity_poly.type
_entity_poly.pdbx_seq_one_letter_code
_entity_poly.pdbx_strand_id
1 'polypeptide(L)'
;MSDKIEPLIMPKWGIEMDEGKLTEWLIEEGTTFSKGDPLVVIETDKISNEVEAEVDSKLRKKVVQSDGTYAVGALLGIFAPDEISDEEVENFVNAYVAPNTSFKPE
;
A
#
# COMPACT_ATOMS: atom_id res chain seq x y z
N MET A 1 -3.56 -3.46 -19.94
CA MET A 1 -4.18 -2.41 -19.13
C MET A 1 -3.99 -2.65 -17.67
N SER A 2 -3.79 -1.60 -16.95
CA SER A 2 -3.50 -1.71 -15.54
C SER A 2 -4.70 -1.50 -14.66
N ASP A 3 -5.89 -1.59 -15.20
CA ASP A 3 -7.09 -1.36 -14.42
C ASP A 3 -7.19 -2.28 -13.23
N LYS A 4 -6.60 -3.45 -13.32
CA LYS A 4 -6.70 -4.44 -12.26
C LYS A 4 -5.59 -4.33 -11.23
N ILE A 5 -4.64 -3.45 -11.46
CA ILE A 5 -3.56 -3.22 -10.50
C ILE A 5 -4.02 -2.15 -9.52
N GLU A 6 -3.99 -2.48 -8.24
CA GLU A 6 -4.42 -1.57 -7.18
C GLU A 6 -3.24 -1.26 -6.27
N PRO A 7 -2.92 -0.01 -6.07
CA PRO A 7 -1.84 0.33 -5.14
C PRO A 7 -2.35 0.33 -3.70
N LEU A 8 -1.55 -0.20 -2.80
CA LEU A 8 -1.78 0.01 -1.37
C LEU A 8 -0.92 1.18 -0.96
N ILE A 9 -1.56 2.25 -0.52
CA ILE A 9 -0.83 3.46 -0.15
C ILE A 9 -1.05 3.76 1.32
N MET A 10 -0.17 4.58 1.88
CA MET A 10 -0.31 5.01 3.26
C MET A 10 -1.59 5.85 3.37
N PRO A 11 -2.55 5.43 4.20
CA PRO A 11 -3.82 6.15 4.29
C PRO A 11 -3.69 7.43 5.10
N LYS A 12 -4.66 8.31 4.91
CA LYS A 12 -4.76 9.51 5.71
C LYS A 12 -6.01 9.40 6.57
N TRP A 13 -5.82 9.18 7.85
CA TRP A 13 -6.93 8.94 8.77
C TRP A 13 -7.39 10.21 9.49
N GLY A 14 -6.70 11.31 9.31
CA GLY A 14 -7.09 12.57 9.89
C GLY A 14 -6.40 13.70 9.16
N ILE A 15 -6.95 14.90 9.29
CA ILE A 15 -6.42 16.02 8.52
C ILE A 15 -5.00 16.40 8.93
N GLU A 16 -4.58 16.03 10.13
CA GLU A 16 -3.24 16.35 10.59
C GLU A 16 -2.25 15.22 10.35
N MET A 17 -2.68 14.12 9.77
CA MET A 17 -1.80 13.00 9.56
C MET A 17 -0.90 13.25 8.36
N ASP A 18 0.40 13.29 8.58
CA ASP A 18 1.39 13.46 7.53
C ASP A 18 2.05 12.16 7.14
N GLU A 19 2.14 11.24 8.08
CA GLU A 19 2.83 9.98 7.87
C GLU A 19 2.29 8.94 8.82
N GLY A 20 2.66 7.70 8.58
CA GLY A 20 2.30 6.61 9.46
C GLY A 20 3.39 5.59 9.46
N LYS A 21 3.40 4.76 10.48
CA LYS A 21 4.37 3.69 10.59
C LYS A 21 3.71 2.38 10.20
N LEU A 22 4.26 1.69 9.22
CA LEU A 22 3.82 0.35 8.88
C LEU A 22 4.54 -0.60 9.81
N THR A 23 3.83 -1.09 10.83
CA THR A 23 4.46 -1.91 11.85
C THR A 23 4.55 -3.36 11.45
N GLU A 24 3.60 -3.83 10.64
CA GLU A 24 3.58 -5.25 10.31
C GLU A 24 2.78 -5.48 9.04
N TRP A 25 3.29 -6.37 8.18
CA TRP A 25 2.53 -6.93 7.09
C TRP A 25 1.81 -8.17 7.60
N LEU A 26 0.52 -8.24 7.38
CA LEU A 26 -0.29 -9.37 7.88
C LEU A 26 -0.43 -10.47 6.86
N ILE A 27 -0.02 -10.22 5.62
CA ILE A 27 -0.04 -11.23 4.56
C ILE A 27 1.30 -11.21 3.83
N GLU A 28 1.57 -12.30 3.13
CA GLU A 28 2.81 -12.44 2.37
C GLU A 28 2.56 -12.19 0.90
N GLU A 29 3.64 -11.90 0.17
CA GLU A 29 3.52 -11.81 -1.28
C GLU A 29 2.99 -13.13 -1.81
N GLY A 30 2.07 -13.03 -2.75
CA GLY A 30 1.44 -14.22 -3.33
C GLY A 30 0.17 -14.65 -2.63
N THR A 31 -0.20 -14.00 -1.55
CA THR A 31 -1.40 -14.35 -0.80
C THR A 31 -2.63 -13.73 -1.45
N THR A 32 -3.63 -14.57 -1.69
CA THR A 32 -4.94 -14.11 -2.16
C THR A 32 -5.77 -13.70 -0.96
N PHE A 33 -6.45 -12.58 -1.06
CA PHE A 33 -7.24 -12.07 0.04
C PHE A 33 -8.62 -11.63 -0.45
N SER A 34 -9.53 -11.48 0.49
CA SER A 34 -10.89 -11.05 0.20
C SER A 34 -11.12 -9.68 0.82
N LYS A 35 -12.11 -9.00 0.27
CA LYS A 35 -12.53 -7.72 0.83
C LYS A 35 -12.78 -7.88 2.32
N GLY A 36 -12.22 -6.97 3.12
CA GLY A 36 -12.35 -7.00 4.56
C GLY A 36 -11.22 -7.70 5.29
N ASP A 37 -10.35 -8.40 4.57
CA ASP A 37 -9.22 -9.06 5.22
C ASP A 37 -8.18 -8.02 5.63
N PRO A 38 -7.61 -8.14 6.83
CA PRO A 38 -6.57 -7.20 7.24
C PRO A 38 -5.28 -7.45 6.46
N LEU A 39 -4.64 -6.39 6.04
CA LEU A 39 -3.45 -6.48 5.19
C LEU A 39 -2.20 -6.00 5.90
N VAL A 40 -2.27 -4.89 6.59
CA VAL A 40 -1.13 -4.31 7.29
C VAL A 40 -1.63 -3.62 8.54
N VAL A 41 -0.70 -3.40 9.48
CA VAL A 41 -0.98 -2.60 10.67
C VAL A 41 -0.25 -1.28 10.51
N ILE A 42 -0.99 -0.19 10.64
CA ILE A 42 -0.45 1.16 10.55
C ILE A 42 -0.62 1.83 11.90
N GLU A 43 0.45 2.45 12.38
CA GLU A 43 0.45 3.13 13.66
C GLU A 43 0.75 4.61 13.47
N THR A 44 -0.01 5.44 14.18
CA THR A 44 0.28 6.88 14.24
C THR A 44 0.44 7.25 15.70
N ASP A 45 0.64 8.54 15.96
CA ASP A 45 0.81 9.02 17.33
C ASP A 45 -0.33 8.63 18.24
N LYS A 46 -1.53 8.56 17.68
CA LYS A 46 -2.73 8.42 18.51
C LYS A 46 -3.43 7.10 18.37
N ILE A 47 -3.23 6.41 17.25
CA ILE A 47 -3.99 5.20 16.98
C ILE A 47 -3.11 4.17 16.31
N SER A 48 -3.57 2.93 16.40
CA SER A 48 -2.97 1.82 15.70
C SER A 48 -4.12 1.01 15.15
N ASN A 49 -4.15 0.83 13.83
CA ASN A 49 -5.26 0.14 13.18
C ASN A 49 -4.77 -0.71 12.04
N GLU A 50 -5.58 -1.71 11.73
CA GLU A 50 -5.33 -2.54 10.55
C GLU A 50 -5.96 -1.90 9.34
N VAL A 51 -5.26 -1.99 8.21
CA VAL A 51 -5.82 -1.59 6.93
C VAL A 51 -6.43 -2.83 6.30
N GLU A 52 -7.70 -2.77 5.99
CA GLU A 52 -8.42 -3.90 5.43
C GLU A 52 -8.55 -3.75 3.93
N ALA A 53 -8.61 -4.89 3.25
CA ALA A 53 -8.76 -4.89 1.80
C ALA A 53 -10.11 -4.32 1.41
N GLU A 54 -10.11 -3.53 0.35
CA GLU A 54 -11.35 -2.97 -0.18
C GLU A 54 -11.87 -3.76 -1.36
N VAL A 55 -11.09 -4.71 -1.84
CA VAL A 55 -11.45 -5.56 -2.97
C VAL A 55 -10.86 -6.94 -2.73
N ASP A 56 -11.36 -7.92 -3.48
CA ASP A 56 -10.74 -9.24 -3.52
C ASP A 56 -9.58 -9.16 -4.51
N SER A 57 -8.39 -9.61 -4.10
CA SER A 57 -7.25 -9.57 -5.00
C SER A 57 -6.12 -10.42 -4.41
N LYS A 58 -4.90 -10.14 -4.84
CA LYS A 58 -3.73 -10.89 -4.42
C LYS A 58 -2.59 -9.90 -4.23
N LEU A 59 -1.82 -10.09 -3.15
CA LEU A 59 -0.66 -9.24 -2.91
C LEU A 59 0.45 -9.68 -3.85
N ARG A 60 0.80 -8.83 -4.79
CA ARG A 60 1.80 -9.16 -5.80
C ARG A 60 3.17 -8.65 -5.42
N LYS A 61 3.25 -7.57 -4.65
CA LYS A 61 4.53 -7.02 -4.29
C LYS A 61 4.42 -6.19 -3.01
N LYS A 62 5.37 -6.42 -2.10
CA LYS A 62 5.57 -5.54 -0.93
C LYS A 62 6.64 -4.53 -1.34
N VAL A 63 6.24 -3.28 -1.53
CA VAL A 63 7.17 -2.24 -1.95
C VAL A 63 8.06 -1.81 -0.79
N VAL A 64 7.51 -1.83 0.42
CA VAL A 64 8.24 -1.40 1.61
C VAL A 64 8.25 -2.52 2.65
N GLN A 65 9.18 -2.40 3.57
CA GLN A 65 9.33 -3.39 4.64
C GLN A 65 8.54 -2.97 5.87
N SER A 66 8.37 -3.92 6.79
CA SER A 66 7.78 -3.63 8.09
C SER A 66 8.67 -2.70 8.88
N ASP A 67 8.10 -2.05 9.88
CA ASP A 67 8.82 -1.19 10.81
C ASP A 67 9.36 0.08 10.17
N GLY A 68 8.72 0.56 9.11
CA GLY A 68 9.13 1.80 8.49
C GLY A 68 8.06 2.85 8.58
N THR A 69 8.48 4.11 8.61
CA THR A 69 7.57 5.26 8.59
C THR A 69 7.54 5.83 7.19
N TYR A 70 6.34 6.05 6.68
CA TYR A 70 6.15 6.48 5.30
C TYR A 70 5.13 7.60 5.26
N ALA A 71 5.32 8.51 4.31
CA ALA A 71 4.41 9.64 4.16
C ALA A 71 3.05 9.19 3.64
N VAL A 72 2.02 9.94 3.99
CA VAL A 72 0.69 9.70 3.43
C VAL A 72 0.79 9.71 1.91
N GLY A 73 0.17 8.72 1.29
CA GLY A 73 0.21 8.56 -0.17
C GLY A 73 1.37 7.74 -0.67
N ALA A 74 2.33 7.39 0.19
CA ALA A 74 3.46 6.57 -0.24
C ALA A 74 2.98 5.19 -0.64
N LEU A 75 3.60 4.65 -1.68
CA LEU A 75 3.24 3.32 -2.17
C LEU A 75 3.82 2.26 -1.24
N LEU A 76 2.93 1.43 -0.69
CA LEU A 76 3.34 0.38 0.25
C LEU A 76 3.38 -0.98 -0.39
N GLY A 77 2.48 -1.26 -1.32
CA GLY A 77 2.42 -2.55 -1.97
C GLY A 77 1.53 -2.51 -3.19
N ILE A 78 1.47 -3.62 -3.89
CA ILE A 78 0.69 -3.73 -5.13
C ILE A 78 -0.20 -4.96 -5.06
N PHE A 79 -1.47 -4.76 -5.36
CA PHE A 79 -2.44 -5.85 -5.50
C PHE A 79 -2.76 -6.03 -6.97
N ALA A 80 -2.85 -7.26 -7.41
CA ALA A 80 -3.29 -7.56 -8.77
C ALA A 80 -3.63 -9.03 -8.87
N PRO A 81 -4.54 -9.41 -9.79
CA PRO A 81 -4.83 -10.83 -9.99
C PRO A 81 -3.68 -11.52 -10.71
N ASP A 82 -3.76 -12.86 -10.76
CA ASP A 82 -2.71 -13.66 -11.38
C ASP A 82 -2.47 -13.33 -12.83
N GLU A 83 -3.50 -12.86 -13.52
CA GLU A 83 -3.39 -12.60 -14.95
C GLU A 83 -2.48 -11.42 -15.27
N ILE A 84 -2.20 -10.58 -14.29
CA ILE A 84 -1.30 -9.45 -14.49
C ILE A 84 0.14 -9.96 -14.35
N SER A 85 0.98 -9.64 -15.32
CA SER A 85 2.35 -10.14 -15.31
C SER A 85 3.19 -9.41 -14.28
N ASP A 86 4.28 -10.06 -13.86
CA ASP A 86 5.21 -9.42 -12.94
C ASP A 86 5.81 -8.16 -13.55
N GLU A 87 6.01 -8.18 -14.86
CA GLU A 87 6.56 -7.01 -15.54
C GLU A 87 5.62 -5.82 -15.42
N GLU A 88 4.32 -6.05 -15.54
CA GLU A 88 3.36 -4.96 -15.39
C GLU A 88 3.35 -4.42 -13.96
N VAL A 89 3.49 -5.31 -12.99
CA VAL A 89 3.57 -4.89 -11.59
C VAL A 89 4.79 -4.01 -11.38
N GLU A 90 5.95 -4.43 -11.90
CA GLU A 90 7.17 -3.64 -11.74
C GLU A 90 7.05 -2.30 -12.44
N ASN A 91 6.46 -2.29 -13.63
CA ASN A 91 6.27 -1.04 -14.35
C ASN A 91 5.39 -0.08 -13.57
N PHE A 92 4.36 -0.62 -12.92
CA PHE A 92 3.48 0.21 -12.11
C PHE A 92 4.25 0.83 -10.94
N VAL A 93 5.06 0.03 -10.27
CA VAL A 93 5.86 0.53 -9.15
C VAL A 93 6.78 1.65 -9.61
N ASN A 94 7.46 1.43 -10.73
CA ASN A 94 8.42 2.41 -11.23
C ASN A 94 7.76 3.69 -11.70
N ALA A 95 6.52 3.60 -12.14
CA ALA A 95 5.80 4.76 -12.65
C ALA A 95 4.98 5.49 -11.59
N TYR A 96 4.82 4.89 -10.42
CA TYR A 96 3.94 5.46 -9.41
C TYR A 96 4.51 6.77 -8.88
N VAL A 97 3.64 7.77 -8.76
CA VAL A 97 3.99 9.05 -8.15
C VAL A 97 2.95 9.33 -7.10
N ALA A 98 3.40 9.55 -5.87
CA ALA A 98 2.49 9.79 -4.76
C ALA A 98 1.68 11.07 -5.01
N PRO A 99 0.39 11.06 -4.70
CA PRO A 99 -0.49 12.15 -5.09
C PRO A 99 -0.14 13.52 -4.51
N ASN A 100 0.50 13.58 -3.35
CA ASN A 100 0.78 14.89 -2.77
C ASN A 100 2.23 15.00 -2.38
N THR A 101 3.08 14.66 -3.29
CA THR A 101 4.51 14.76 -3.06
C THR A 101 5.01 16.18 -3.06
N SER A 102 4.25 17.00 -3.30
CA SER A 102 4.62 18.40 -3.26
C SER A 102 6.00 18.75 -2.74
N PHE A 103 5.63 18.27 -2.45
CA PHE A 103 6.39 18.53 -2.36
C PHE A 103 7.40 18.91 -2.40
N LYS A 104 7.93 19.01 -2.45
CA LYS A 104 8.91 19.25 -2.32
C LYS A 104 9.71 19.86 -2.79
N PRO A 105 9.99 20.35 -2.69
CA PRO A 105 10.76 20.98 -3.42
C PRO A 105 12.03 20.99 -3.58
N GLU A 106 12.17 21.06 -3.66
CA GLU A 106 13.06 21.01 -3.86
C GLU A 106 13.38 21.49 -4.07
#